data_b710e7637bd98d7d0d5bbd529cd77ad7
#
_entry.id   b710e7637bd98d7d0d5bbd529cd77ad7
#
_cell.length_a   1.000
_cell.length_b   1.000
_cell.length_c   1.000
_cell.angle_alpha   90.00
_cell.angle_beta   90.00
_cell.angle_gamma   90.00
#
_symmetry.space_group_name_H-M   'P 1'
#
loop_
_entity.id
_entity.type
_entity.pdbx_description
1 polymer ?
#
loop_
_entity_poly.entity_id
_entity_poly.type
_entity_poly.pdbx_seq_one_letter_code
_entity_poly.pdbx_strand_id
1 'polypeptide(L)'
;MKERKSFWLIGVVLLCAVVFMIAMISTKRSLSDWGKISSIEYCENILDEKISEIRIRKGIDSAKWAVFSDEDLVNKWMEFLSTIEVRRVDNAGRGQQKQNGGNFVVEIDTETEEYCLVFKSTDAIMQLEVNDADYDVKMPEDFPFEETYNKAIERYGVKGPWD
;
A
#
# COMPACT_ATOMS: atom_id res chain seq x y z
N MET A 1 42.25 -40.23 5.68
CA MET A 1 41.64 -39.12 6.44
C MET A 1 41.23 -37.89 5.59
N LYS A 2 41.71 -37.73 4.38
CA LYS A 2 41.40 -36.59 3.47
C LYS A 2 39.98 -36.69 2.83
N GLU A 3 39.50 -37.87 2.48
CA GLU A 3 38.23 -38.06 1.77
C GLU A 3 37.00 -37.71 2.59
N ARG A 4 37.00 -37.99 3.91
CA ARG A 4 35.86 -37.67 4.80
C ARG A 4 35.56 -36.16 4.91
N LYS A 5 36.61 -35.32 4.82
CA LYS A 5 36.43 -33.85 4.88
C LYS A 5 35.82 -33.30 3.60
N SER A 6 36.10 -33.94 2.45
CA SER A 6 35.51 -33.52 1.16
C SER A 6 34.03 -33.82 1.08
N PHE A 7 33.57 -34.97 1.57
CA PHE A 7 32.14 -35.31 1.61
C PHE A 7 31.34 -34.38 2.52
N TRP A 8 31.92 -33.98 3.63
CA TRP A 8 31.25 -33.06 4.56
C TRP A 8 31.10 -31.66 3.96
N LEU A 9 32.08 -31.16 3.25
CA LEU A 9 32.04 -29.90 2.52
C LEU A 9 31.00 -29.90 1.43
N ILE A 10 30.89 -30.98 0.65
CA ILE A 10 29.87 -31.10 -0.41
C ILE A 10 28.45 -31.09 0.20
N GLY A 11 28.24 -31.77 1.34
CA GLY A 11 26.97 -31.78 2.04
C GLY A 11 26.55 -30.39 2.53
N VAL A 12 27.49 -29.61 3.07
CA VAL A 12 27.21 -28.23 3.53
C VAL A 12 26.87 -27.31 2.37
N VAL A 13 27.60 -27.40 1.24
CA VAL A 13 27.33 -26.58 0.04
C VAL A 13 25.94 -26.89 -0.54
N LEU A 14 25.56 -28.18 -0.61
CA LEU A 14 24.23 -28.59 -1.06
C LEU A 14 23.12 -28.09 -0.14
N LEU A 15 23.33 -28.16 1.17
CA LEU A 15 22.36 -27.63 2.15
C LEU A 15 22.18 -26.12 2.01
N CYS A 16 23.26 -25.38 1.87
CA CYS A 16 23.21 -23.93 1.64
C CYS A 16 22.50 -23.58 0.32
N ALA A 17 22.74 -24.33 -0.75
CA ALA A 17 22.06 -24.13 -2.03
C ALA A 17 20.56 -24.40 -1.94
N VAL A 18 20.15 -25.44 -1.21
CA VAL A 18 18.72 -25.76 -0.98
C VAL A 18 18.04 -24.68 -0.14
N VAL A 19 18.68 -24.22 0.93
CA VAL A 19 18.16 -23.14 1.79
C VAL A 19 18.02 -21.84 0.97
N PHE A 20 19.02 -21.52 0.13
CA PHE A 20 18.98 -20.35 -0.74
C PHE A 20 17.87 -20.45 -1.80
N MET A 21 17.66 -21.63 -2.41
CA MET A 21 16.55 -21.86 -3.34
C MET A 21 15.18 -21.71 -2.66
N ILE A 22 15.02 -22.26 -1.45
CA ILE A 22 13.77 -22.14 -0.69
C ILE A 22 13.50 -20.67 -0.36
N ALA A 23 14.51 -19.91 0.08
CA ALA A 23 14.41 -18.49 0.35
C ALA A 23 14.01 -17.69 -0.92
N MET A 24 14.63 -18.00 -2.07
CA MET A 24 14.30 -17.36 -3.36
C MET A 24 12.87 -17.69 -3.83
N ILE A 25 12.40 -18.92 -3.61
CA ILE A 25 11.03 -19.33 -3.97
C ILE A 25 10.02 -18.67 -3.03
N SER A 26 10.32 -18.59 -1.74
CA SER A 26 9.46 -17.90 -0.75
C SER A 26 9.34 -16.40 -1.05
N THR A 27 10.46 -15.72 -1.37
CA THR A 27 10.43 -14.30 -1.77
C THR A 27 9.65 -14.07 -3.05
N LYS A 28 9.79 -14.93 -4.06
CA LYS A 28 9.01 -14.82 -5.30
C LYS A 28 7.52 -15.07 -5.09
N ARG A 29 7.13 -16.00 -4.22
CA ARG A 29 5.72 -16.24 -3.88
C ARG A 29 5.12 -15.05 -3.15
N SER A 30 5.82 -14.48 -2.19
CA SER A 30 5.38 -13.28 -1.45
C SER A 30 5.14 -12.07 -2.36
N LEU A 31 5.86 -11.97 -3.50
CA LEU A 31 5.72 -10.88 -4.48
C LEU A 31 4.57 -11.08 -5.47
N SER A 32 3.98 -12.28 -5.58
CA SER A 32 2.96 -12.61 -6.61
C SER A 32 1.54 -12.74 -6.05
N ASP A 33 1.40 -12.90 -4.75
CA ASP A 33 0.12 -13.21 -4.14
C ASP A 33 -0.62 -11.92 -3.72
N TRP A 34 -1.94 -11.93 -3.92
CA TRP A 34 -2.81 -10.89 -3.43
C TRP A 34 -2.97 -11.02 -1.91
N GLY A 35 -2.81 -9.92 -1.20
CA GLY A 35 -2.98 -9.83 0.26
C GLY A 35 -3.83 -8.63 0.65
N LYS A 36 -4.18 -8.54 1.92
CA LYS A 36 -4.81 -7.35 2.48
C LYS A 36 -3.82 -6.19 2.59
N ILE A 37 -4.30 -4.95 2.74
CA ILE A 37 -3.43 -3.79 2.95
C ILE A 37 -2.52 -3.98 4.18
N SER A 38 -3.00 -4.62 5.22
CA SER A 38 -2.21 -4.97 6.42
C SER A 38 -1.09 -5.99 6.17
N SER A 39 -1.00 -6.59 4.97
CA SER A 39 0.15 -7.40 4.57
C SER A 39 1.36 -6.57 4.13
N ILE A 40 1.19 -5.27 3.94
CA ILE A 40 2.26 -4.31 3.72
C ILE A 40 2.87 -4.00 5.08
N GLU A 41 4.18 -4.23 5.26
CA GLU A 41 4.88 -4.03 6.54
C GLU A 41 4.62 -2.64 7.16
N TYR A 42 4.62 -1.59 6.34
CA TYR A 42 4.30 -0.23 6.79
C TYR A 42 2.84 -0.03 7.22
N CYS A 43 1.91 -0.87 6.76
CA CYS A 43 0.47 -0.78 7.04
C CYS A 43 -0.04 -1.89 7.96
N GLU A 44 0.85 -2.61 8.64
CA GLU A 44 0.48 -3.81 9.42
C GLU A 44 -0.62 -3.52 10.45
N ASN A 45 -0.54 -2.37 11.10
CA ASN A 45 -1.47 -1.99 12.18
C ASN A 45 -2.59 -1.04 11.73
N ILE A 46 -2.60 -0.59 10.46
CA ILE A 46 -3.52 0.47 9.99
C ILE A 46 -5.01 0.18 10.23
N LEU A 47 -5.40 -1.11 10.27
CA LEU A 47 -6.80 -1.51 10.49
C LEU A 47 -7.17 -1.66 11.97
N ASP A 48 -6.18 -1.76 12.84
CA ASP A 48 -6.38 -2.06 14.28
C ASP A 48 -6.22 -0.81 15.14
N GLU A 49 -5.66 0.27 14.60
CA GLU A 49 -5.45 1.51 15.31
C GLU A 49 -6.65 2.45 15.27
N LYS A 50 -6.78 3.25 16.32
CA LYS A 50 -7.81 4.28 16.36
C LYS A 50 -7.39 5.49 15.54
N ILE A 51 -8.16 5.78 14.49
CA ILE A 51 -7.94 6.92 13.62
C ILE A 51 -8.34 8.20 14.34
N SER A 52 -7.48 9.18 14.32
CA SER A 52 -7.73 10.53 14.85
C SER A 52 -8.19 11.48 13.75
N GLU A 53 -7.60 11.40 12.56
CA GLU A 53 -7.91 12.26 11.43
C GLU A 53 -7.57 11.57 10.11
N ILE A 54 -8.33 11.87 9.06
CA ILE A 54 -8.00 11.50 7.68
C ILE A 54 -7.92 12.78 6.84
N ARG A 55 -6.84 12.90 6.08
CA ARG A 55 -6.60 13.97 5.12
C ARG A 55 -6.55 13.43 3.71
N ILE A 56 -7.31 13.99 2.80
CA ILE A 56 -7.33 13.57 1.39
C ILE A 56 -6.98 14.76 0.50
N ARG A 57 -6.08 14.53 -0.43
CA ARG A 57 -5.70 15.48 -1.46
C ARG A 57 -5.89 14.88 -2.84
N LYS A 58 -6.51 15.65 -3.74
CA LYS A 58 -6.64 15.27 -5.15
C LYS A 58 -5.46 15.83 -5.95
N GLY A 59 -4.66 14.95 -6.54
CA GLY A 59 -3.43 15.31 -7.24
C GLY A 59 -2.26 15.56 -6.29
N ILE A 60 -1.06 15.35 -6.79
CA ILE A 60 0.19 15.50 -6.00
C ILE A 60 0.47 16.97 -5.71
N ASP A 61 0.11 17.86 -6.63
CA ASP A 61 0.44 19.29 -6.56
C ASP A 61 -0.68 20.17 -5.95
N SER A 62 -1.79 19.57 -5.53
CA SER A 62 -2.88 20.35 -4.93
C SER A 62 -2.53 20.77 -3.51
N ALA A 63 -2.59 22.06 -3.24
CA ALA A 63 -2.48 22.58 -1.87
C ALA A 63 -3.80 22.43 -1.07
N LYS A 64 -4.82 21.80 -1.65
CA LYS A 64 -6.15 21.72 -1.07
C LYS A 64 -6.37 20.35 -0.46
N TRP A 65 -6.60 20.30 0.85
CA TRP A 65 -6.88 19.10 1.61
C TRP A 65 -8.35 19.07 2.07
N ALA A 66 -8.98 17.94 1.91
CA ALA A 66 -10.20 17.59 2.61
C ALA A 66 -9.79 16.89 3.91
N VAL A 67 -10.12 17.47 5.05
CA VAL A 67 -9.72 16.96 6.36
C VAL A 67 -10.97 16.60 7.15
N PHE A 68 -11.00 15.42 7.72
CA PHE A 68 -12.15 14.97 8.50
C PHE A 68 -11.75 13.98 9.60
N SER A 69 -12.49 14.04 10.70
CA SER A 69 -12.34 13.16 11.86
C SER A 69 -13.70 12.61 12.33
N ASP A 70 -14.78 12.82 11.54
CA ASP A 70 -16.08 12.29 11.94
C ASP A 70 -16.15 10.77 11.72
N GLU A 71 -16.79 10.12 12.67
CA GLU A 71 -16.83 8.67 12.77
C GLU A 71 -17.44 8.01 11.53
N ASP A 72 -18.43 8.62 10.90
CA ASP A 72 -19.11 8.05 9.73
C ASP A 72 -18.17 7.98 8.51
N LEU A 73 -17.44 9.06 8.23
CA LEU A 73 -16.50 9.10 7.12
C LEU A 73 -15.26 8.26 7.40
N VAL A 74 -14.74 8.32 8.63
CA VAL A 74 -13.61 7.49 9.06
C VAL A 74 -13.94 6.01 8.93
N ASN A 75 -15.07 5.56 9.45
CA ASN A 75 -15.51 4.16 9.37
C ASN A 75 -15.68 3.71 7.91
N LYS A 76 -16.22 4.56 7.02
CA LYS A 76 -16.35 4.26 5.60
C LYS A 76 -14.97 4.04 4.93
N TRP A 77 -13.97 4.84 5.30
CA TRP A 77 -12.61 4.67 4.82
C TRP A 77 -11.95 3.40 5.36
N MET A 78 -12.14 3.09 6.64
CA MET A 78 -11.61 1.88 7.24
C MET A 78 -12.24 0.62 6.66
N GLU A 79 -13.55 0.64 6.42
CA GLU A 79 -14.25 -0.42 5.70
C GLU A 79 -13.64 -0.62 4.30
N PHE A 80 -13.47 0.45 3.53
CA PHE A 80 -12.82 0.39 2.22
C PHE A 80 -11.41 -0.22 2.31
N LEU A 81 -10.54 0.28 3.18
CA LEU A 81 -9.18 -0.24 3.35
C LEU A 81 -9.16 -1.72 3.74
N SER A 82 -10.15 -2.17 4.52
CA SER A 82 -10.27 -3.59 4.91
C SER A 82 -10.65 -4.52 3.76
N THR A 83 -11.30 -3.98 2.72
CA THR A 83 -11.79 -4.75 1.56
C THR A 83 -10.82 -4.81 0.40
N ILE A 84 -9.91 -3.86 0.27
CA ILE A 84 -8.96 -3.86 -0.84
C ILE A 84 -7.98 -5.02 -0.73
N GLU A 85 -7.62 -5.56 -1.89
CA GLU A 85 -6.51 -6.50 -2.02
C GLU A 85 -5.36 -5.84 -2.76
N VAL A 86 -4.15 -6.04 -2.29
CA VAL A 86 -2.94 -5.46 -2.83
C VAL A 86 -1.96 -6.54 -3.27
N ARG A 87 -1.19 -6.26 -4.30
CA ARG A 87 -0.12 -7.12 -4.77
C ARG A 87 1.10 -6.28 -5.12
N ARG A 88 2.21 -6.53 -4.48
CA ARG A 88 3.45 -5.80 -4.76
C ARG A 88 3.86 -5.94 -6.22
N VAL A 89 4.27 -4.84 -6.82
CA VAL A 89 4.71 -4.77 -8.22
C VAL A 89 6.23 -4.65 -8.25
N ASP A 90 6.85 -5.48 -9.09
CA ASP A 90 8.26 -5.30 -9.42
C ASP A 90 8.36 -4.34 -10.61
N ASN A 91 8.80 -3.11 -10.37
CA ASN A 91 8.90 -2.05 -11.37
C ASN A 91 9.96 -2.29 -12.44
N ALA A 92 10.83 -3.30 -12.27
CA ALA A 92 11.94 -3.58 -13.18
C ALA A 92 11.52 -3.95 -14.62
N GLY A 93 10.22 -4.21 -14.89
CA GLY A 93 9.69 -4.62 -16.18
C GLY A 93 8.53 -3.81 -16.72
N ARG A 94 7.99 -2.87 -15.96
CA ARG A 94 6.88 -2.02 -16.43
C ARG A 94 7.45 -0.72 -16.99
N GLY A 95 7.33 -0.52 -18.31
CA GLY A 95 7.49 0.82 -18.89
C GLY A 95 6.58 1.81 -18.16
N GLN A 96 6.93 3.10 -18.17
CA GLN A 96 6.12 4.16 -17.58
C GLN A 96 4.67 4.04 -18.07
N GLN A 97 3.79 3.52 -17.22
CA GLN A 97 2.35 3.49 -17.51
C GLN A 97 1.88 4.95 -17.46
N LYS A 98 1.17 5.38 -18.52
CA LYS A 98 0.55 6.69 -18.51
C LYS A 98 -0.46 6.75 -17.37
N GLN A 99 -0.29 7.68 -16.46
CA GLN A 99 -1.28 8.02 -15.48
C GLN A 99 -2.39 8.81 -16.18
N ASN A 100 -3.55 8.21 -16.38
CA ASN A 100 -4.67 8.84 -17.08
C ASN A 100 -5.77 9.31 -16.13
N GLY A 101 -5.61 9.15 -14.83
CA GLY A 101 -6.57 9.52 -13.81
C GLY A 101 -6.00 10.42 -12.72
N GLY A 102 -6.87 10.97 -11.91
CA GLY A 102 -6.47 11.73 -10.73
C GLY A 102 -5.76 10.82 -9.73
N ASN A 103 -4.70 11.33 -9.15
CA ASN A 103 -4.08 10.72 -7.98
C ASN A 103 -4.80 11.23 -6.74
N PHE A 104 -4.96 10.36 -5.75
CA PHE A 104 -5.38 10.75 -4.42
C PHE A 104 -4.27 10.42 -3.43
N VAL A 105 -3.86 11.41 -2.67
CA VAL A 105 -2.98 11.22 -1.52
C VAL A 105 -3.88 11.19 -0.29
N VAL A 106 -3.76 10.14 0.49
CA VAL A 106 -4.53 9.92 1.71
C VAL A 106 -3.55 9.80 2.86
N GLU A 107 -3.61 10.71 3.78
CA GLU A 107 -2.87 10.66 5.04
C GLU A 107 -3.85 10.28 6.15
N ILE A 108 -3.46 9.31 6.94
CA ILE A 108 -4.27 8.76 8.03
C ILE A 108 -3.46 8.90 9.31
N ASP A 109 -3.91 9.75 10.19
CA ASP A 109 -3.31 9.94 11.50
C ASP A 109 -3.98 9.03 12.51
N THR A 110 -3.20 8.32 13.28
CA THR A 110 -3.65 7.52 14.42
C THR A 110 -3.12 8.11 15.72
N GLU A 111 -3.36 7.44 16.84
CA GLU A 111 -2.77 7.84 18.11
C GLU A 111 -1.26 7.57 18.19
N THR A 112 -0.73 6.70 17.33
CA THR A 112 0.67 6.21 17.40
C THR A 112 1.48 6.45 16.13
N GLU A 113 0.85 6.42 14.97
CA GLU A 113 1.51 6.46 13.66
C GLU A 113 0.77 7.35 12.66
N GLU A 114 1.48 7.73 11.60
CA GLU A 114 0.94 8.44 10.43
C GLU A 114 1.20 7.58 9.19
N TYR A 115 0.13 7.32 8.42
CA TYR A 115 0.19 6.55 7.19
C TYR A 115 -0.02 7.45 5.99
N CYS A 116 0.82 7.34 4.96
CA CYS A 116 0.67 8.03 3.70
C CYS A 116 0.45 7.03 2.57
N LEU A 117 -0.73 7.09 1.95
CA LEU A 117 -1.18 6.19 0.90
C LEU A 117 -1.41 7.00 -0.39
N VAL A 118 -0.73 6.68 -1.48
CA VAL A 118 -0.92 7.36 -2.76
C VAL A 118 -1.63 6.43 -3.74
N PHE A 119 -2.92 6.69 -3.98
CA PHE A 119 -3.71 5.97 -4.97
C PHE A 119 -3.55 6.62 -6.34
N LYS A 120 -3.11 5.84 -7.32
CA LYS A 120 -2.85 6.28 -8.69
C LYS A 120 -3.77 5.53 -9.65
N SER A 121 -4.59 6.24 -10.42
CA SER A 121 -5.38 5.63 -11.49
C SER A 121 -4.53 5.51 -12.74
N THR A 122 -4.45 4.31 -13.30
CA THR A 122 -3.82 4.04 -14.59
C THR A 122 -4.86 3.55 -15.58
N ASP A 123 -4.51 3.41 -16.87
CA ASP A 123 -5.43 2.92 -17.91
C ASP A 123 -5.96 1.51 -17.66
N ALA A 124 -5.27 0.72 -16.85
CA ALA A 124 -5.55 -0.70 -16.69
C ALA A 124 -5.99 -1.09 -15.27
N ILE A 125 -5.48 -0.43 -14.25
CA ILE A 125 -5.66 -0.83 -12.85
C ILE A 125 -5.37 0.34 -11.90
N MET A 126 -6.01 0.33 -10.73
CA MET A 126 -5.61 1.20 -9.63
C MET A 126 -4.29 0.71 -9.06
N GLN A 127 -3.39 1.63 -8.80
CA GLN A 127 -2.13 1.38 -8.09
C GLN A 127 -2.12 2.11 -6.76
N LEU A 128 -1.44 1.53 -5.79
CA LEU A 128 -1.17 2.11 -4.49
C LEU A 128 0.35 2.23 -4.33
N GLU A 129 0.83 3.42 -4.00
CA GLU A 129 2.21 3.63 -3.56
C GLU A 129 2.21 3.82 -2.04
N VAL A 130 3.06 3.06 -1.38
CA VAL A 130 3.29 3.13 0.06
C VAL A 130 4.79 3.02 0.30
N ASN A 131 5.38 4.00 0.96
CA ASN A 131 6.80 4.01 1.33
C ASN A 131 7.72 3.65 0.15
N ASP A 132 7.55 4.35 -0.98
CA ASP A 132 8.31 4.18 -2.23
C ASP A 132 8.15 2.79 -2.92
N ALA A 133 7.19 1.99 -2.48
CA ALA A 133 6.85 0.73 -3.12
C ALA A 133 5.48 0.80 -3.80
N ASP A 134 5.39 0.28 -5.03
CA ASP A 134 4.15 0.23 -5.79
C ASP A 134 3.44 -1.12 -5.64
N TYR A 135 2.11 -1.05 -5.56
CA TYR A 135 1.21 -2.20 -5.46
C TYR A 135 0.09 -2.06 -6.47
N ASP A 136 -0.26 -3.15 -7.16
CA ASP A 136 -1.54 -3.25 -7.84
C ASP A 136 -2.65 -3.37 -6.80
N VAL A 137 -3.81 -2.75 -7.04
CA VAL A 137 -4.94 -2.78 -6.12
C VAL A 137 -6.17 -3.34 -6.82
N LYS A 138 -6.81 -4.34 -6.21
CA LYS A 138 -8.19 -4.69 -6.51
C LYS A 138 -9.10 -3.90 -5.58
N MET A 139 -9.88 -3.03 -6.17
CA MET A 139 -10.87 -2.22 -5.46
C MET A 139 -12.25 -2.85 -5.57
N PRO A 140 -13.10 -2.70 -4.54
CA PRO A 140 -14.53 -2.87 -4.74
C PRO A 140 -14.99 -1.88 -5.82
N GLU A 141 -15.93 -2.29 -6.69
CA GLU A 141 -16.35 -1.54 -7.89
C GLU A 141 -16.83 -0.11 -7.59
N ASP A 142 -17.22 0.19 -6.37
CA ASP A 142 -17.99 1.38 -6.02
C ASP A 142 -17.36 2.29 -4.95
N PHE A 143 -16.03 2.31 -4.74
CA PHE A 143 -15.50 3.27 -3.78
C PHE A 143 -15.32 4.66 -4.39
N PRO A 144 -16.17 5.63 -4.00
CA PRO A 144 -16.19 6.94 -4.62
C PRO A 144 -15.17 7.90 -3.99
N PHE A 145 -13.90 7.80 -4.33
CA PHE A 145 -12.88 8.76 -3.86
C PHE A 145 -13.29 10.21 -4.05
N GLU A 146 -13.78 10.52 -5.25
CA GLU A 146 -14.16 11.89 -5.59
C GLU A 146 -15.39 12.35 -4.81
N GLU A 147 -16.38 11.49 -4.62
CA GLU A 147 -17.56 11.79 -3.82
C GLU A 147 -17.19 12.02 -2.36
N THR A 148 -16.34 11.17 -1.78
CA THR A 148 -15.90 11.31 -0.39
C THR A 148 -15.09 12.58 -0.20
N TYR A 149 -14.17 12.88 -1.13
CA TYR A 149 -13.40 14.12 -1.13
C TYR A 149 -14.33 15.35 -1.18
N ASN A 150 -15.28 15.37 -2.12
CA ASN A 150 -16.21 16.50 -2.27
C ASN A 150 -17.10 16.67 -1.03
N LYS A 151 -17.63 15.57 -0.47
CA LYS A 151 -18.40 15.61 0.78
C LYS A 151 -17.61 16.18 1.96
N ALA A 152 -16.34 15.78 2.08
CA ALA A 152 -15.47 16.31 3.12
C ALA A 152 -15.21 17.82 2.92
N ILE A 153 -14.99 18.27 1.68
CA ILE A 153 -14.83 19.69 1.34
C ILE A 153 -16.12 20.48 1.65
N GLU A 154 -17.28 19.99 1.27
CA GLU A 154 -18.56 20.63 1.57
C GLU A 154 -18.82 20.78 3.07
N ARG A 155 -18.47 19.76 3.85
CA ARG A 155 -18.75 19.70 5.29
C ARG A 155 -17.74 20.48 6.12
N TYR A 156 -16.47 20.42 5.79
CA TYR A 156 -15.37 20.95 6.60
C TYR A 156 -14.59 22.08 5.93
N GLY A 157 -14.87 22.34 4.66
CA GLY A 157 -14.12 23.31 3.87
C GLY A 157 -12.79 22.74 3.39
N VAL A 158 -11.99 23.63 2.80
CA VAL A 158 -10.65 23.33 2.31
C VAL A 158 -9.66 23.82 3.33
N LYS A 159 -8.78 22.95 3.79
CA LYS A 159 -7.63 23.36 4.60
C LYS A 159 -6.40 23.51 3.73
N GLY A 160 -5.57 24.50 4.03
CA GLY A 160 -4.23 24.62 3.47
C GLY A 160 -3.25 23.66 4.15
N PRO A 161 -2.05 23.48 3.61
CA PRO A 161 -1.05 22.58 4.18
C PRO A 161 -0.51 23.03 5.56
N TRP A 162 -0.95 24.20 6.04
CA TRP A 162 -0.46 24.85 7.27
C TRP A 162 -1.59 25.34 8.19
N ASP A 163 -2.85 24.94 7.93
CA ASP A 163 -4.03 25.30 8.76
C ASP A 163 -4.24 24.34 9.92
#